data_842e81577837f1653e74fc7232f1d1ee
#
_entry.id   842e81577837f1653e74fc7232f1d1ee
#
_cell.length_a   1.000
_cell.length_b   1.000
_cell.length_c   1.000
_cell.angle_alpha   90.00
_cell.angle_beta   90.00
_cell.angle_gamma   90.00
#
_symmetry.space_group_name_H-M   'P 1'
#
loop_
_entity.id
_entity.type
_entity.pdbx_description
1 polymer ?
#
loop_
_entity_poly.entity_id
_entity_poly.type
_entity_poly.pdbx_seq_one_letter_code
_entity_poly.pdbx_strand_id
1 'polypeptide(L)'
;IWRWSKKYLQHQSGPREGYFAWSYDPVKMRQNSPGSATDGELYYITSLLFASNRWGNDTGINYYGEARRILDAMWKKDGTGNIYNLINVEHKQITFVPEGSSYKWTDPSYHLPAFMEVWAMYAKDGHEQFYKECADTSRVFLHRACHPVTGLNADYTEFSGAPHSTRWMPAAFR
;
A
#
# COMPACT_ATOMS: atom_id res chain seq x y z
N ILE A 1 -6.10 8.40 17.01
CA ILE A 1 -6.11 8.25 15.53
C ILE A 1 -6.55 6.84 15.15
N TRP A 2 -5.82 5.75 15.54
CA TRP A 2 -6.08 4.38 15.08
C TRP A 2 -7.54 3.93 15.23
N ARG A 3 -8.14 4.08 16.44
CA ARG A 3 -9.54 3.68 16.66
C ARG A 3 -10.53 4.41 15.74
N TRP A 4 -10.26 5.66 15.44
CA TRP A 4 -11.08 6.45 14.53
C TRP A 4 -10.94 5.95 13.09
N SER A 5 -9.70 5.79 12.61
CA SER A 5 -9.42 5.28 11.26
C SER A 5 -10.03 3.90 11.04
N LYS A 6 -9.86 2.99 12.01
CA LYS A 6 -10.45 1.66 11.95
C LYS A 6 -11.98 1.70 11.89
N LYS A 7 -12.61 2.60 12.65
CA LYS A 7 -14.07 2.70 12.70
C LYS A 7 -14.67 3.28 11.43
N TYR A 8 -14.05 4.31 10.86
CA TYR A 8 -14.67 5.12 9.81
C TYR A 8 -14.10 4.89 8.42
N LEU A 9 -12.87 4.40 8.31
CA LEU A 9 -12.21 4.19 7.04
C LEU A 9 -12.08 2.71 6.68
N GLN A 10 -11.78 1.84 7.64
CA GLN A 10 -11.53 0.43 7.35
C GLN A 10 -12.80 -0.32 7.00
N HIS A 11 -12.78 -1.06 5.89
CA HIS A 11 -13.83 -1.98 5.51
C HIS A 11 -13.82 -3.21 6.41
N GLN A 12 -14.98 -3.50 7.03
CA GLN A 12 -15.12 -4.58 7.99
C GLN A 12 -15.67 -5.87 7.37
N SER A 13 -16.04 -5.83 6.07
CA SER A 13 -16.59 -6.98 5.35
C SER A 13 -16.54 -6.77 3.84
N GLY A 14 -16.83 -7.83 3.09
CA GLY A 14 -16.87 -7.82 1.64
C GLY A 14 -15.49 -7.88 0.99
N PRO A 15 -15.40 -7.70 -0.34
CA PRO A 15 -14.12 -7.84 -1.06
C PRO A 15 -13.00 -6.91 -0.57
N ARG A 16 -13.35 -5.72 -0.05
CA ARG A 16 -12.38 -4.74 0.49
C ARG A 16 -12.04 -4.95 1.97
N GLU A 17 -12.57 -5.98 2.61
CA GLU A 17 -12.32 -6.23 4.04
C GLU A 17 -10.82 -6.09 4.39
N GLY A 18 -10.53 -5.30 5.43
CA GLY A 18 -9.17 -5.01 5.88
C GLY A 18 -8.53 -3.78 5.21
N TYR A 19 -8.97 -3.36 4.03
CA TYR A 19 -8.50 -2.15 3.35
C TYR A 19 -9.24 -0.90 3.83
N PHE A 20 -8.72 0.28 3.48
CA PHE A 20 -9.23 1.56 3.96
C PHE A 20 -9.76 2.42 2.81
N ALA A 21 -10.84 3.13 3.06
CA ALA A 21 -11.27 4.19 2.16
C ALA A 21 -10.25 5.33 2.17
N TRP A 22 -9.79 5.74 0.99
CA TRP A 22 -8.75 6.76 0.87
C TRP A 22 -9.25 8.19 1.15
N SER A 23 -10.55 8.43 1.05
CA SER A 23 -11.13 9.77 1.20
C SER A 23 -12.38 9.75 2.08
N TYR A 24 -12.41 10.65 3.06
CA TYR A 24 -13.48 10.77 4.04
C TYR A 24 -13.86 12.24 4.26
N ASP A 25 -15.17 12.51 4.31
CA ASP A 25 -15.72 13.81 4.65
C ASP A 25 -16.02 13.84 6.17
N PRO A 26 -15.19 14.54 6.98
CA PRO A 26 -15.38 14.56 8.43
C PRO A 26 -16.60 15.38 8.87
N VAL A 27 -17.12 16.28 8.02
CA VAL A 27 -18.31 17.07 8.31
C VAL A 27 -19.57 16.26 8.09
N LYS A 28 -19.64 15.56 6.97
CA LYS A 28 -20.78 14.68 6.63
C LYS A 28 -20.66 13.29 7.25
N MET A 29 -19.55 13.01 7.94
CA MET A 29 -19.26 11.73 8.58
C MET A 29 -19.45 10.53 7.66
N ARG A 30 -18.93 10.63 6.43
CA ARG A 30 -19.04 9.58 5.41
C ARG A 30 -17.80 9.46 4.53
N GLN A 31 -17.57 8.29 3.98
CA GLN A 31 -16.56 8.08 2.95
C GLN A 31 -16.98 8.81 1.65
N ASN A 32 -16.06 9.58 1.06
CA ASN A 32 -16.24 10.19 -0.26
C ASN A 32 -16.01 9.15 -1.36
N SER A 33 -15.03 8.27 -1.13
CA SER A 33 -14.75 7.14 -2.00
C SER A 33 -14.38 5.92 -1.16
N PRO A 34 -14.99 4.76 -1.42
CA PRO A 34 -14.69 3.53 -0.70
C PRO A 34 -13.43 2.83 -1.18
N GLY A 35 -12.84 3.26 -2.30
CA GLY A 35 -11.62 2.66 -2.84
C GLY A 35 -10.42 2.84 -1.93
N SER A 36 -9.43 1.96 -2.03
CA SER A 36 -8.16 2.08 -1.34
C SER A 36 -7.14 2.81 -2.20
N ALA A 37 -6.28 3.60 -1.55
CA ALA A 37 -5.05 4.11 -2.12
C ALA A 37 -3.91 3.41 -1.39
N THR A 38 -3.14 2.60 -2.09
CA THR A 38 -2.24 1.60 -1.51
C THR A 38 -1.25 2.17 -0.47
N ASP A 39 -0.81 3.41 -0.64
CA ASP A 39 0.07 4.10 0.31
C ASP A 39 -0.53 4.18 1.72
N GLY A 40 -1.84 4.36 1.85
CA GLY A 40 -2.52 4.40 3.14
C GLY A 40 -2.29 3.15 3.96
N GLU A 41 -2.48 1.98 3.36
CA GLU A 41 -2.23 0.68 4.00
C GLU A 41 -0.76 0.51 4.38
N LEU A 42 0.18 0.93 3.50
CA LEU A 42 1.61 0.85 3.79
C LEU A 42 1.97 1.66 5.06
N TYR A 43 1.45 2.88 5.16
CA TYR A 43 1.65 3.73 6.34
C TYR A 43 0.97 3.17 7.59
N TYR A 44 -0.24 2.63 7.49
CA TYR A 44 -0.90 2.00 8.63
C TYR A 44 -0.11 0.79 9.17
N ILE A 45 0.30 -0.13 8.30
CA ILE A 45 1.10 -1.30 8.71
C ILE A 45 2.37 -0.84 9.44
N THR A 46 3.13 0.05 8.82
CA THR A 46 4.43 0.48 9.35
C THR A 46 4.29 1.25 10.67
N SER A 47 3.33 2.18 10.74
CA SER A 47 3.08 2.95 11.97
C SER A 47 2.56 2.09 13.11
N LEU A 48 1.77 1.07 12.83
CA LEU A 48 1.29 0.12 13.83
C LEU A 48 2.43 -0.78 14.36
N LEU A 49 3.35 -1.21 13.50
CA LEU A 49 4.55 -1.93 13.92
C LEU A 49 5.45 -1.06 14.83
N PHE A 50 5.62 0.22 14.49
CA PHE A 50 6.34 1.17 15.34
C PHE A 50 5.61 1.41 16.66
N ALA A 51 4.30 1.55 16.64
CA ALA A 51 3.47 1.72 17.84
C ALA A 51 3.57 0.50 18.75
N SER A 52 3.53 -0.71 18.18
CA SER A 52 3.74 -1.97 18.92
C SER A 52 5.09 -1.97 19.64
N ASN A 53 6.14 -1.59 18.94
CA ASN A 53 7.49 -1.56 19.48
C ASN A 53 7.68 -0.48 20.56
N ARG A 54 7.02 0.68 20.39
CA ARG A 54 7.15 1.82 21.31
C ARG A 54 6.29 1.71 22.56
N TRP A 55 5.07 1.16 22.45
CA TRP A 55 4.06 1.18 23.51
C TRP A 55 3.59 -0.21 23.95
N GLY A 56 4.03 -1.29 23.28
CA GLY A 56 3.56 -2.64 23.52
C GLY A 56 2.17 -2.90 22.95
N ASN A 57 1.60 -4.05 23.30
CA ASN A 57 0.34 -4.54 22.72
C ASN A 57 -0.79 -4.69 23.74
N ASP A 58 -0.52 -4.39 25.02
CA ASP A 58 -1.44 -4.61 26.16
C ASP A 58 -2.08 -3.31 26.67
N THR A 59 -1.96 -2.21 25.91
CA THR A 59 -2.41 -0.87 26.29
C THR A 59 -3.81 -0.53 25.81
N GLY A 60 -4.66 -1.56 25.61
CA GLY A 60 -6.02 -1.41 25.06
C GLY A 60 -6.10 -1.33 23.54
N ILE A 61 -4.95 -1.43 22.85
CA ILE A 61 -4.81 -1.66 21.41
C ILE A 61 -3.67 -2.68 21.23
N ASN A 62 -3.98 -3.80 20.59
CA ASN A 62 -2.96 -4.72 20.13
C ASN A 62 -2.44 -4.23 18.77
N TYR A 63 -1.48 -3.30 18.79
CA TYR A 63 -0.93 -2.66 17.59
C TYR A 63 -0.31 -3.69 16.61
N TYR A 64 0.42 -4.68 17.13
CA TYR A 64 0.98 -5.75 16.31
C TYR A 64 -0.12 -6.58 15.64
N GLY A 65 -1.13 -6.99 16.39
CA GLY A 65 -2.26 -7.73 15.85
C GLY A 65 -3.03 -6.93 14.78
N GLU A 66 -3.14 -5.61 14.95
CA GLU A 66 -3.77 -4.74 13.93
C GLU A 66 -2.92 -4.64 12.66
N ALA A 67 -1.60 -4.48 12.77
CA ALA A 67 -0.69 -4.51 11.62
C ALA A 67 -0.79 -5.83 10.85
N ARG A 68 -0.79 -6.96 11.60
CA ARG A 68 -0.93 -8.30 11.03
C ARG A 68 -2.24 -8.50 10.27
N ARG A 69 -3.34 -7.96 10.77
CA ARG A 69 -4.64 -8.06 10.07
C ARG A 69 -4.63 -7.35 8.71
N ILE A 70 -3.95 -6.20 8.60
CA ILE A 70 -3.84 -5.50 7.31
C ILE A 70 -2.93 -6.30 6.37
N LEU A 71 -1.79 -6.80 6.85
CA LEU A 71 -0.90 -7.66 6.08
C LEU A 71 -1.62 -8.93 5.60
N ASP A 72 -2.34 -9.61 6.49
CA ASP A 72 -3.11 -10.80 6.13
C ASP A 72 -4.18 -10.51 5.08
N ALA A 73 -4.88 -9.36 5.19
CA ALA A 73 -5.85 -8.94 4.19
C ALA A 73 -5.21 -8.71 2.81
N MET A 74 -3.99 -8.17 2.80
CA MET A 74 -3.22 -7.91 1.60
C MET A 74 -2.90 -9.19 0.80
N TRP A 75 -2.71 -10.33 1.49
CA TRP A 75 -2.39 -11.62 0.88
C TRP A 75 -3.62 -12.46 0.50
N LYS A 76 -4.80 -12.05 0.88
CA LYS A 76 -6.05 -12.83 0.71
C LYS A 76 -6.94 -12.35 -0.42
N LYS A 77 -6.49 -11.41 -1.24
CA LYS A 77 -7.29 -10.85 -2.34
C LYS A 77 -7.05 -11.66 -3.62
N ASP A 78 -8.10 -12.27 -4.11
CA ASP A 78 -8.10 -13.20 -5.25
C ASP A 78 -8.74 -12.61 -6.53
N GLY A 79 -9.08 -11.32 -6.50
CA GLY A 79 -9.78 -10.66 -7.60
C GLY A 79 -11.31 -10.62 -7.45
N THR A 80 -11.86 -11.24 -6.42
CA THR A 80 -13.30 -11.15 -6.13
C THR A 80 -13.72 -9.69 -5.99
N GLY A 81 -14.79 -9.30 -6.69
CA GLY A 81 -15.25 -7.90 -6.74
C GLY A 81 -14.25 -6.93 -7.40
N ASN A 82 -13.32 -7.45 -8.21
CA ASN A 82 -12.20 -6.69 -8.80
C ASN A 82 -11.25 -6.07 -7.76
N ILE A 83 -11.08 -6.73 -6.61
CA ILE A 83 -10.15 -6.31 -5.55
C ILE A 83 -8.97 -7.28 -5.49
N TYR A 84 -7.76 -6.73 -5.52
CA TYR A 84 -6.49 -7.46 -5.63
C TYR A 84 -5.57 -7.13 -4.45
N ASN A 85 -4.43 -7.83 -4.37
CA ASN A 85 -3.40 -7.54 -3.39
C ASN A 85 -2.73 -6.19 -3.66
N LEU A 86 -2.22 -5.55 -2.61
CA LEU A 86 -1.50 -4.26 -2.70
C LEU A 86 -0.12 -4.41 -3.35
N ILE A 87 0.45 -5.61 -3.33
CA ILE A 87 1.73 -5.92 -3.97
C ILE A 87 1.47 -6.86 -5.14
N ASN A 88 1.97 -6.50 -6.30
CA ASN A 88 2.06 -7.42 -7.41
C ASN A 88 3.16 -8.45 -7.14
N VAL A 89 2.78 -9.72 -6.98
CA VAL A 89 3.69 -10.81 -6.59
C VAL A 89 4.72 -11.10 -7.69
N GLU A 90 4.32 -11.04 -8.95
CA GLU A 90 5.19 -11.31 -10.09
C GLU A 90 6.29 -10.25 -10.21
N HIS A 91 5.90 -8.99 -10.12
CA HIS A 91 6.84 -7.86 -10.22
C HIS A 91 7.51 -7.49 -8.90
N LYS A 92 7.01 -8.00 -7.76
CA LYS A 92 7.49 -7.62 -6.40
C LYS A 92 7.44 -6.12 -6.17
N GLN A 93 6.38 -5.49 -6.67
CA GLN A 93 6.17 -4.04 -6.64
C GLN A 93 4.79 -3.69 -6.10
N ILE A 94 4.70 -2.51 -5.50
CA ILE A 94 3.44 -1.94 -5.02
C ILE A 94 2.55 -1.59 -6.21
N THR A 95 1.26 -1.91 -6.13
CA THR A 95 0.26 -1.50 -7.12
C THR A 95 -0.20 -0.06 -6.84
N PHE A 96 -0.68 0.66 -7.84
CA PHE A 96 -1.26 2.00 -7.62
C PHE A 96 -2.46 1.92 -6.68
N VAL A 97 -3.51 1.22 -7.10
CA VAL A 97 -4.64 0.88 -6.23
C VAL A 97 -5.05 -0.56 -6.48
N PRO A 98 -5.56 -1.27 -5.46
CA PRO A 98 -5.88 -2.68 -5.59
C PRO A 98 -7.21 -2.93 -6.32
N GLU A 99 -7.65 -2.05 -7.23
CA GLU A 99 -8.99 -2.11 -7.82
C GLU A 99 -8.96 -2.07 -9.35
N GLY A 100 -9.85 -2.83 -9.98
CA GLY A 100 -10.09 -2.83 -11.42
C GLY A 100 -8.83 -3.17 -12.21
N SER A 101 -8.48 -2.34 -13.20
CA SER A 101 -7.23 -2.48 -13.98
C SER A 101 -6.03 -1.78 -13.32
N SER A 102 -6.27 -0.95 -12.31
CA SER A 102 -5.23 -0.11 -11.71
C SER A 102 -4.23 -0.88 -10.83
N TYR A 103 -4.51 -2.15 -10.53
CA TYR A 103 -3.53 -3.02 -9.88
C TYR A 103 -2.40 -3.49 -10.83
N LYS A 104 -2.48 -3.17 -12.12
CA LYS A 104 -1.51 -3.59 -13.15
C LYS A 104 -0.38 -2.61 -13.38
N TRP A 105 -0.38 -1.48 -12.71
CA TRP A 105 0.61 -0.43 -12.78
C TRP A 105 0.82 0.21 -11.39
N THR A 106 1.76 1.14 -11.28
CA THR A 106 2.21 1.66 -9.98
C THR A 106 2.35 3.18 -9.98
N ASP A 107 2.46 3.72 -8.76
CA ASP A 107 2.89 5.09 -8.49
C ASP A 107 4.31 5.02 -7.89
N PRO A 108 5.32 5.68 -8.48
CA PRO A 108 6.68 5.67 -7.94
C PRO A 108 6.77 6.13 -6.48
N SER A 109 5.88 7.04 -6.05
CA SER A 109 5.88 7.54 -4.67
C SER A 109 5.45 6.51 -3.63
N TYR A 110 4.80 5.41 -4.05
CA TYR A 110 4.40 4.31 -3.17
C TYR A 110 5.52 3.30 -2.92
N HIS A 111 6.63 3.41 -3.63
CA HIS A 111 7.80 2.55 -3.43
C HIS A 111 8.59 3.02 -2.22
N LEU A 112 8.29 2.45 -1.06
CA LEU A 112 8.87 2.77 0.24
C LEU A 112 9.73 1.60 0.74
N PRO A 113 10.95 1.39 0.20
CA PRO A 113 11.76 0.20 0.50
C PRO A 113 12.06 0.04 2.00
N ALA A 114 12.24 1.13 2.74
CA ALA A 114 12.44 1.09 4.18
C ALA A 114 11.24 0.51 4.94
N PHE A 115 10.01 0.71 4.47
CA PHE A 115 8.82 0.10 5.10
C PHE A 115 8.83 -1.41 4.91
N MET A 116 9.18 -1.88 3.72
CA MET A 116 9.27 -3.31 3.42
C MET A 116 10.39 -3.99 4.23
N GLU A 117 11.50 -3.30 4.48
CA GLU A 117 12.54 -3.78 5.39
C GLU A 117 12.03 -3.90 6.83
N VAL A 118 11.24 -2.93 7.30
CA VAL A 118 10.58 -3.01 8.62
C VAL A 118 9.64 -4.21 8.67
N TRP A 119 8.86 -4.46 7.61
CA TRP A 119 7.97 -5.63 7.57
C TRP A 119 8.76 -6.93 7.57
N ALA A 120 9.85 -7.01 6.81
CA ALA A 120 10.74 -8.16 6.80
C ALA A 120 11.32 -8.48 8.20
N MET A 121 11.59 -7.45 8.99
CA MET A 121 12.13 -7.64 10.35
C MET A 121 11.07 -7.97 11.39
N TYR A 122 9.89 -7.36 11.30
CA TYR A 122 8.94 -7.32 12.42
C TYR A 122 7.58 -7.95 12.15
N ALA A 123 7.17 -8.17 10.91
CA ALA A 123 5.84 -8.72 10.60
C ALA A 123 5.65 -10.16 11.09
N LYS A 124 6.68 -11.02 10.95
CA LYS A 124 6.65 -12.43 11.36
C LYS A 124 5.43 -13.18 10.78
N ASP A 125 5.17 -12.97 9.50
CA ASP A 125 4.01 -13.51 8.78
C ASP A 125 4.36 -14.61 7.77
N GLY A 126 5.66 -14.94 7.66
CA GLY A 126 6.16 -15.93 6.71
C GLY A 126 6.52 -15.36 5.34
N HIS A 127 6.37 -14.03 5.15
CA HIS A 127 6.71 -13.34 3.89
C HIS A 127 7.97 -12.48 4.00
N GLU A 128 8.79 -12.67 5.04
CA GLU A 128 9.93 -11.81 5.34
C GLU A 128 10.93 -11.71 4.19
N GLN A 129 11.22 -12.83 3.54
CA GLN A 129 12.11 -12.85 2.38
C GLN A 129 11.51 -12.10 1.18
N PHE A 130 10.21 -12.26 0.95
CA PHE A 130 9.52 -11.57 -0.12
C PHE A 130 9.54 -10.04 0.09
N TYR A 131 9.36 -9.56 1.31
CA TYR A 131 9.45 -8.12 1.61
C TYR A 131 10.85 -7.55 1.37
N LYS A 132 11.92 -8.31 1.67
CA LYS A 132 13.29 -7.92 1.30
C LYS A 132 13.45 -7.77 -0.22
N GLU A 133 12.95 -8.74 -0.96
CA GLU A 133 12.99 -8.72 -2.41
C GLU A 133 12.18 -7.55 -3.00
N CYS A 134 11.04 -7.21 -2.40
CA CYS A 134 10.27 -6.01 -2.76
C CYS A 134 11.05 -4.71 -2.47
N ALA A 135 11.76 -4.63 -1.34
CA ALA A 135 12.59 -3.48 -1.01
C ALA A 135 13.72 -3.28 -2.04
N ASP A 136 14.42 -4.36 -2.40
CA ASP A 136 15.48 -4.34 -3.40
C ASP A 136 14.94 -3.98 -4.79
N THR A 137 13.82 -4.58 -5.18
CA THR A 137 13.13 -4.28 -6.44
C THR A 137 12.71 -2.82 -6.50
N SER A 138 12.17 -2.27 -5.40
CA SER A 138 11.77 -0.86 -5.33
C SER A 138 12.94 0.09 -5.56
N ARG A 139 14.13 -0.19 -5.01
CA ARG A 139 15.32 0.63 -5.25
C ARG A 139 15.74 0.64 -6.72
N VAL A 140 15.78 -0.54 -7.34
CA VAL A 140 16.12 -0.66 -8.77
C VAL A 140 15.04 0.01 -9.63
N PHE A 141 13.77 -0.17 -9.27
CA PHE A 141 12.64 0.44 -9.98
C PHE A 141 12.71 1.97 -9.95
N LEU A 142 12.97 2.60 -8.80
CA LEU A 142 13.06 4.06 -8.69
C LEU A 142 14.12 4.64 -9.63
N HIS A 143 15.27 3.98 -9.79
CA HIS A 143 16.26 4.39 -10.79
C HIS A 143 15.74 4.29 -12.22
N ARG A 144 14.98 3.24 -12.56
CA ARG A 144 14.42 3.07 -13.91
C ARG A 144 13.29 4.06 -14.21
N ALA A 145 12.51 4.42 -13.19
CA ALA A 145 11.38 5.34 -13.34
C ALA A 145 11.83 6.79 -13.55
N CYS A 146 13.06 7.12 -13.15
CA CYS A 146 13.59 8.47 -13.33
C CYS A 146 14.03 8.72 -14.78
N HIS A 147 13.72 9.93 -15.27
CA HIS A 147 14.26 10.42 -16.54
C HIS A 147 15.78 10.54 -16.45
N PRO A 148 16.58 9.97 -17.39
CA PRO A 148 18.02 9.80 -17.23
C PRO A 148 18.81 11.11 -17.17
N VAL A 149 18.23 12.22 -17.65
CA VAL A 149 18.89 13.53 -17.66
C VAL A 149 18.38 14.42 -16.54
N THR A 150 17.07 14.47 -16.30
CA THR A 150 16.46 15.41 -15.34
C THR A 150 16.27 14.81 -13.95
N GLY A 151 16.25 13.47 -13.82
CA GLY A 151 15.95 12.79 -12.58
C GLY A 151 14.46 12.83 -12.19
N LEU A 152 13.59 13.44 -12.99
CA LEU A 152 12.15 13.51 -12.73
C LEU A 152 11.48 12.18 -13.06
N ASN A 153 10.44 11.80 -12.33
CA ASN A 153 9.60 10.66 -12.66
C ASN A 153 8.21 11.11 -13.16
N ALA A 154 7.53 10.19 -13.82
CA ALA A 154 6.10 10.36 -14.07
C ALA A 154 5.31 10.12 -12.77
N ASP A 155 4.11 10.72 -12.68
CA ASP A 155 3.20 10.47 -11.54
C ASP A 155 2.80 8.99 -11.49
N TYR A 156 2.57 8.36 -12.66
CA TYR A 156 2.25 6.95 -12.77
C TYR A 156 3.19 6.26 -13.76
N THR A 157 3.53 5.01 -13.45
CA THR A 157 4.43 4.21 -14.27
C THR A 157 3.92 2.77 -14.41
N GLU A 158 4.32 2.14 -15.50
CA GLU A 158 4.31 0.68 -15.60
C GLU A 158 5.32 0.09 -14.59
N PHE A 159 5.19 -1.18 -14.26
CA PHE A 159 6.18 -1.88 -13.42
C PHE A 159 7.59 -1.91 -14.02
N SER A 160 7.72 -1.65 -15.31
CA SER A 160 9.01 -1.46 -15.97
C SER A 160 9.70 -0.14 -15.64
N GLY A 161 8.96 0.85 -15.11
CA GLY A 161 9.40 2.24 -14.92
C GLY A 161 9.02 3.19 -16.06
N ALA A 162 8.45 2.68 -17.16
CA ALA A 162 7.95 3.53 -18.24
C ALA A 162 6.75 4.37 -17.78
N PRO A 163 6.62 5.64 -18.20
CA PRO A 163 5.47 6.47 -17.86
C PRO A 163 4.14 5.82 -18.26
N HIS A 164 3.18 5.78 -17.35
CA HIS A 164 1.82 5.27 -17.57
C HIS A 164 0.84 6.43 -17.78
N SER A 165 -0.02 6.32 -18.80
CA SER A 165 -1.06 7.32 -19.09
C SER A 165 -2.42 6.86 -18.58
N THR A 166 -3.11 7.75 -17.88
CA THR A 166 -4.52 7.57 -17.51
C THR A 166 -5.37 8.63 -18.21
N ARG A 167 -6.70 8.49 -18.13
CA ARG A 167 -7.61 9.51 -18.66
C ARG A 167 -7.50 10.88 -17.96
N TRP A 168 -6.94 10.91 -16.75
CA TRP A 168 -6.80 12.13 -15.93
C TRP A 168 -5.35 12.60 -15.78
N MET A 169 -4.37 11.78 -16.21
CA MET A 169 -2.96 12.09 -16.09
C MET A 169 -2.19 11.57 -17.31
N PRO A 170 -1.59 12.44 -18.14
CA PRO A 170 -0.79 11.99 -19.28
C PRO A 170 0.51 11.34 -18.82
N ALA A 171 1.06 10.46 -19.66
CA ALA A 171 2.38 9.89 -19.47
C ALA A 171 3.46 10.96 -19.70
N ALA A 172 3.96 11.53 -18.62
CA ALA A 172 4.97 12.58 -18.69
C ALA A 172 5.84 12.57 -17.43
N PHE A 173 7.13 12.87 -17.59
CA PHE A 173 8.02 13.15 -16.46
C PHE A 173 7.75 14.56 -15.91
N ARG A 174 7.60 14.68 -14.60
CA ARG A 174 7.28 15.92 -13.89
C ARG A 174 8.20 16.17 -12.72
#